data_ca7dd2f47678510605b8ef35eef22fc0
#
_entry.id   ca7dd2f47678510605b8ef35eef22fc0
#
_cell.length_a   1.000
_cell.length_b   1.000
_cell.length_c   1.000
_cell.angle_alpha   90.00
_cell.angle_beta   90.00
_cell.angle_gamma   90.00
#
_symmetry.space_group_name_H-M   'P 1'
#
loop_
_entity.id
_entity.type
_entity.pdbx_description
1 polymer ?
#
loop_
_entity_poly.entity_id
_entity_poly.type
_entity_poly.pdbx_seq_one_letter_code
_entity_poly.pdbx_strand_id
1 'polypeptide(L)'
;MRRRRLFRPRAPRLGLLLAVLYVAFLIAVAGGAPRFIQLLSAHFLISLVALFLALSLVAQFVLPVRDSRGRRSVVSRLLNYTLGERGTVTFVRDGRAQDTPTPRGPGVIWVDHLSAAVLRTDRDFTRTILPGQLAFTDPGERLAEGLDLRRQRRSLQSSPPPAGTPATAQEVSSMAVTRDGIPISASLRVSFVLERRPPFKRGTIADPPPISPSAPALQAAASGRVVAWEDRLPWSDLPLRLVVELWREFVKDHPLDDFLSHPAATVAAIAGQVQERLVAGGGRAELRDETRLLRERGIQILDVAIEDPQLPEEIQEERLHAWFDRWAGPVQQQLGEAESQLREAGRRGEAEASARLIDRLTHKRRQQLRLEPAPGPRDTLILVLEDAAEFCPEDNRLADLAGPIRSVLEQVKARDPEGWPRGEG
;
A
#
# COMPACT_ATOMS: atom_id res chain seq x y z
N MET A 1 -5.63 4.36 33.56
CA MET A 1 -5.67 5.61 34.35
C MET A 1 -4.79 5.50 35.59
N ARG A 2 -3.53 5.93 35.54
CA ARG A 2 -2.60 6.02 36.67
C ARG A 2 -2.54 7.47 37.10
N ARG A 3 -3.12 7.81 38.26
CA ARG A 3 -3.00 9.11 38.89
C ARG A 3 -1.53 9.38 39.25
N ARG A 4 -0.87 10.28 38.49
CA ARG A 4 0.42 10.85 38.88
C ARG A 4 0.24 11.69 40.13
N ARG A 5 0.81 11.23 41.23
CA ARG A 5 0.90 12.00 42.47
C ARG A 5 1.75 13.24 42.19
N LEU A 6 1.13 14.38 42.22
CA LEU A 6 1.76 15.69 42.18
C LEU A 6 2.77 15.79 43.35
N PHE A 7 4.02 15.88 42.99
CA PHE A 7 5.08 16.26 43.93
C PHE A 7 4.77 17.68 44.41
N ARG A 8 4.26 17.80 45.63
CA ARG A 8 4.16 19.07 46.32
C ARG A 8 5.58 19.44 46.81
N PRO A 9 6.14 20.55 46.35
CA PRO A 9 7.49 20.98 46.82
C PRO A 9 7.39 21.36 48.29
N ARG A 10 8.09 20.66 49.16
CA ARG A 10 8.28 20.99 50.58
C ARG A 10 9.23 22.16 50.79
N ALA A 11 9.62 22.89 49.74
CA ALA A 11 10.60 23.94 49.74
C ALA A 11 10.27 25.27 50.46
N PRO A 12 9.01 25.71 50.72
CA PRO A 12 8.80 27.05 51.26
C PRO A 12 9.25 27.22 52.71
N ARG A 13 9.31 26.14 53.51
CA ARG A 13 9.63 26.26 54.95
C ARG A 13 11.12 26.52 55.22
N LEU A 14 12.00 25.90 54.44
CA LEU A 14 13.43 26.11 54.58
C LEU A 14 13.85 27.52 54.15
N GLY A 15 13.29 28.03 53.03
CA GLY A 15 13.51 29.37 52.54
C GLY A 15 13.02 30.45 53.53
N LEU A 16 11.86 30.24 54.16
CA LEU A 16 11.33 31.15 55.20
C LEU A 16 12.22 31.17 56.43
N LEU A 17 12.71 30.03 56.88
CA LEU A 17 13.61 29.92 58.03
C LEU A 17 14.96 30.61 57.79
N LEU A 18 15.52 30.42 56.58
CA LEU A 18 16.77 31.12 56.18
C LEU A 18 16.53 32.64 56.07
N ALA A 19 15.39 33.09 55.53
CA ALA A 19 15.08 34.50 55.46
C ALA A 19 14.95 35.15 56.87
N VAL A 20 14.29 34.45 57.79
CA VAL A 20 14.16 34.92 59.20
C VAL A 20 15.51 35.00 59.88
N LEU A 21 16.36 33.96 59.76
CA LEU A 21 17.71 33.97 60.29
C LEU A 21 18.57 35.10 59.69
N TYR A 22 18.46 35.34 58.39
CA TYR A 22 19.12 36.41 57.70
C TYR A 22 18.71 37.80 58.15
N VAL A 23 17.41 38.05 58.35
CA VAL A 23 16.86 39.29 58.90
C VAL A 23 17.35 39.50 60.34
N ALA A 24 17.32 38.46 61.18
CA ALA A 24 17.86 38.53 62.56
C ALA A 24 19.33 38.87 62.59
N PHE A 25 20.13 38.28 61.69
CA PHE A 25 21.54 38.62 61.56
C PHE A 25 21.75 40.09 61.18
N LEU A 26 21.01 40.62 60.21
CA LEU A 26 21.10 42.02 59.80
C LEU A 26 20.71 42.99 60.89
N ILE A 27 19.71 42.65 61.74
CA ILE A 27 19.31 43.43 62.88
C ILE A 27 20.46 43.49 63.94
N ALA A 28 21.09 42.36 64.18
CA ALA A 28 22.23 42.25 65.10
C ALA A 28 23.41 43.09 64.67
N VAL A 29 23.72 43.15 63.36
CA VAL A 29 24.87 43.88 62.80
C VAL A 29 24.63 45.38 62.68
N ALA A 30 23.36 45.80 62.50
CA ALA A 30 23.04 47.22 62.17
C ALA A 30 23.18 48.21 63.34
N GLY A 31 23.10 47.77 64.60
CA GLY A 31 23.20 48.62 65.77
C GLY A 31 22.19 49.76 65.92
N GLY A 32 21.17 49.85 65.05
CA GLY A 32 20.07 50.82 65.05
C GLY A 32 19.18 50.82 63.82
N ALA A 33 17.93 51.23 63.97
CA ALA A 33 16.89 51.17 62.96
C ALA A 33 17.21 51.83 61.61
N PRO A 34 17.81 53.05 61.54
CA PRO A 34 18.08 53.68 60.23
C PRO A 34 19.19 52.95 59.45
N ARG A 35 20.24 52.46 60.12
CA ARG A 35 21.32 51.68 59.47
C ARG A 35 20.81 50.30 59.03
N PHE A 36 19.92 49.70 59.79
CA PHE A 36 19.30 48.45 59.40
C PHE A 36 18.53 48.57 58.11
N ILE A 37 17.71 49.60 57.91
CA ILE A 37 16.96 49.85 56.68
C ILE A 37 17.91 50.09 55.51
N GLN A 38 18.98 50.85 55.68
CA GLN A 38 20.00 51.07 54.64
C GLN A 38 20.73 49.79 54.23
N LEU A 39 21.14 48.97 55.18
CA LEU A 39 21.80 47.70 54.93
C LEU A 39 20.83 46.71 54.25
N LEU A 40 19.59 46.63 54.69
CA LEU A 40 18.58 45.77 54.11
C LEU A 40 18.30 46.15 52.65
N SER A 41 18.15 47.44 52.36
CA SER A 41 17.91 47.93 50.98
C SER A 41 19.10 47.69 50.06
N ALA A 42 20.35 47.90 50.56
CA ALA A 42 21.56 47.60 49.82
C ALA A 42 21.70 46.10 49.47
N HIS A 43 21.46 45.24 50.47
CA HIS A 43 21.47 43.79 50.24
C HIS A 43 20.38 43.30 49.31
N PHE A 44 19.18 43.86 49.43
CA PHE A 44 18.09 43.57 48.51
C PHE A 44 18.46 43.95 47.09
N LEU A 45 19.04 45.13 46.88
CA LEU A 45 19.47 45.58 45.56
C LEU A 45 20.57 44.68 44.99
N ILE A 46 21.58 44.36 45.79
CA ILE A 46 22.69 43.43 45.40
C ILE A 46 22.10 42.04 45.03
N SER A 47 21.19 41.51 45.83
CA SER A 47 20.54 40.22 45.57
C SER A 47 19.72 40.24 44.30
N LEU A 48 19.03 41.35 44.03
CA LEU A 48 18.27 41.52 42.81
C LEU A 48 19.17 41.55 41.57
N VAL A 49 20.28 42.29 41.64
CA VAL A 49 21.26 42.35 40.55
C VAL A 49 21.93 40.97 40.35
N ALA A 50 22.31 40.28 41.45
CA ALA A 50 22.89 38.95 41.37
C ALA A 50 21.90 37.95 40.77
N LEU A 51 20.64 38.00 41.16
CA LEU A 51 19.55 37.17 40.58
C LEU A 51 19.38 37.44 39.07
N PHE A 52 19.38 38.72 38.68
CA PHE A 52 19.27 39.09 37.26
C PHE A 52 20.49 38.62 36.44
N LEU A 53 21.69 38.73 36.98
CA LEU A 53 22.91 38.22 36.33
C LEU A 53 22.89 36.68 36.24
N ALA A 54 22.47 36.00 37.31
CA ALA A 54 22.36 34.55 37.33
C ALA A 54 21.30 34.06 36.28
N LEU A 55 20.13 34.71 36.25
CA LEU A 55 19.12 34.40 35.25
C LEU A 55 19.59 34.69 33.82
N SER A 56 20.37 35.76 33.61
CA SER A 56 20.93 36.09 32.31
C SER A 56 21.99 35.08 31.85
N LEU A 57 22.82 34.59 32.77
CA LEU A 57 23.80 33.52 32.54
C LEU A 57 23.09 32.20 32.21
N VAL A 58 22.14 31.80 33.01
CA VAL A 58 21.33 30.57 32.77
C VAL A 58 20.62 30.65 31.41
N ALA A 59 20.07 31.80 31.08
CA ALA A 59 19.40 32.00 29.78
C ALA A 59 20.34 31.81 28.58
N GLN A 60 21.65 32.05 28.73
CA GLN A 60 22.62 31.80 27.64
C GLN A 60 22.91 30.32 27.41
N PHE A 61 22.83 29.48 28.46
CA PHE A 61 23.23 28.08 28.43
C PHE A 61 22.02 27.12 28.25
N VAL A 62 20.87 27.50 28.75
CA VAL A 62 19.68 26.60 28.75
C VAL A 62 19.04 26.51 27.36
N LEU A 63 19.05 27.59 26.59
CA LEU A 63 18.36 27.61 25.28
C LEU A 63 19.26 28.22 24.21
N PRO A 64 19.44 27.56 23.05
CA PRO A 64 20.25 28.06 21.95
C PRO A 64 19.57 29.19 21.19
N VAL A 65 19.23 30.29 21.87
CA VAL A 65 18.59 31.46 21.26
C VAL A 65 19.63 32.39 20.70
N ARG A 66 19.64 32.58 19.37
CA ARG A 66 20.64 33.43 18.69
C ARG A 66 20.27 34.92 18.74
N ASP A 67 19.01 35.27 18.89
CA ASP A 67 18.53 36.65 18.82
C ASP A 67 18.40 37.35 20.18
N SER A 68 18.72 38.65 20.21
CA SER A 68 18.63 39.47 21.42
C SER A 68 17.20 39.59 21.96
N ARG A 69 16.17 39.59 21.07
CA ARG A 69 14.77 39.56 21.49
C ARG A 69 14.40 38.24 22.15
N GLY A 70 14.87 37.11 21.61
CA GLY A 70 14.67 35.80 22.19
C GLY A 70 15.31 35.68 23.57
N ARG A 71 16.50 36.23 23.78
CA ARG A 71 17.17 36.24 25.11
C ARG A 71 16.34 36.96 26.17
N ARG A 72 15.81 38.13 25.87
CA ARG A 72 14.91 38.87 26.79
C ARG A 72 13.65 38.05 27.14
N SER A 73 13.08 37.37 26.17
CA SER A 73 11.95 36.48 26.38
C SER A 73 12.29 35.30 27.27
N VAL A 74 13.52 34.73 27.17
CA VAL A 74 13.99 33.65 28.03
C VAL A 74 14.12 34.12 29.47
N VAL A 75 14.76 35.28 29.70
CA VAL A 75 14.94 35.85 31.07
C VAL A 75 13.57 36.13 31.70
N SER A 76 12.64 36.77 30.96
CA SER A 76 11.30 37.03 31.44
C SER A 76 10.55 35.74 31.84
N ARG A 77 10.73 34.68 31.06
CA ARG A 77 10.06 33.38 31.35
C ARG A 77 10.70 32.67 32.54
N LEU A 78 12.02 32.72 32.66
CA LEU A 78 12.71 32.21 33.85
C LEU A 78 12.24 32.94 35.11
N LEU A 79 12.07 34.27 35.00
CA LEU A 79 11.53 35.04 36.08
C LEU A 79 10.07 34.62 36.42
N ASN A 80 9.22 34.50 35.42
CA ASN A 80 7.84 34.04 35.62
C ASN A 80 7.77 32.62 36.17
N TYR A 81 8.69 31.74 35.74
CA TYR A 81 8.81 30.39 36.31
C TYR A 81 9.20 30.41 37.80
N THR A 82 10.14 31.29 38.19
CA THR A 82 10.50 31.46 39.59
C THR A 82 9.36 32.04 40.43
N LEU A 83 8.50 32.85 39.81
CA LEU A 83 7.28 33.39 40.43
C LEU A 83 6.09 32.37 40.43
N GLY A 84 6.30 31.18 39.89
CA GLY A 84 5.30 30.11 39.94
C GLY A 84 4.41 29.99 38.69
N GLU A 85 4.60 30.84 37.71
CA GLU A 85 3.91 30.74 36.42
C GLU A 85 4.60 29.68 35.54
N ARG A 86 3.94 28.54 35.37
CA ARG A 86 4.42 27.47 34.51
C ARG A 86 3.92 27.67 33.09
N GLY A 87 4.82 28.05 32.16
CA GLY A 87 4.55 28.06 30.74
C GLY A 87 4.32 26.63 30.22
N THR A 88 3.48 26.52 29.19
CA THR A 88 3.25 25.24 28.50
C THR A 88 4.37 24.96 27.50
N VAL A 89 4.84 23.70 27.46
CA VAL A 89 5.80 23.25 26.46
C VAL A 89 5.07 22.30 25.50
N THR A 90 5.13 22.62 24.22
CA THR A 90 4.54 21.81 23.16
C THR A 90 5.65 21.25 22.29
N PHE A 91 5.73 19.94 22.18
CA PHE A 91 6.64 19.28 21.25
C PHE A 91 5.91 19.01 19.94
N VAL A 92 6.54 19.38 18.82
CA VAL A 92 6.08 19.03 17.49
C VAL A 92 7.03 17.98 16.91
N ARG A 93 6.50 16.78 16.76
CA ARG A 93 7.24 15.64 16.21
C ARG A 93 6.39 14.94 15.18
N ASP A 94 7.00 14.50 14.07
CA ASP A 94 6.33 13.83 12.96
C ASP A 94 5.12 14.64 12.44
N GLY A 95 5.24 15.99 12.43
CA GLY A 95 4.17 16.89 12.01
C GLY A 95 2.98 16.99 12.97
N ARG A 96 3.08 16.43 14.18
CA ARG A 96 1.98 16.45 15.17
C ARG A 96 2.45 17.05 16.49
N ALA A 97 1.54 17.76 17.14
CA ALA A 97 1.78 18.18 18.50
C ALA A 97 1.66 16.96 19.43
N GLN A 98 2.74 16.63 20.11
CA GLN A 98 2.75 15.65 21.19
C GLN A 98 2.42 16.40 22.48
N ASP A 99 1.35 16.12 23.10
CA ASP A 99 0.82 16.68 24.33
C ASP A 99 -0.14 17.88 24.19
N THR A 100 -1.36 17.57 24.55
CA THR A 100 -2.47 18.39 25.03
C THR A 100 -3.04 19.47 24.09
N PRO A 101 -4.31 19.79 24.29
CA PRO A 101 -5.00 20.79 23.52
C PRO A 101 -4.21 22.09 23.55
N THR A 102 -3.93 22.62 22.36
CA THR A 102 -3.17 23.83 22.09
C THR A 102 -3.34 24.87 23.19
N PRO A 103 -2.34 25.07 24.07
CA PRO A 103 -2.47 25.98 25.16
C PRO A 103 -2.65 27.40 24.63
N ARG A 104 -3.69 28.04 25.10
CA ARG A 104 -3.90 29.47 24.87
C ARG A 104 -3.01 30.22 25.87
N GLY A 105 -1.90 30.74 25.41
CA GLY A 105 -1.00 31.54 26.25
C GLY A 105 0.46 31.39 25.90
N PRO A 106 1.31 32.21 26.51
CA PRO A 106 2.74 32.20 26.24
C PRO A 106 3.33 30.84 26.64
N GLY A 107 3.86 30.12 25.65
CA GLY A 107 4.42 28.79 25.77
C GLY A 107 5.75 28.65 25.05
N VAL A 108 6.30 27.46 25.07
CA VAL A 108 7.49 27.09 24.30
C VAL A 108 7.07 26.00 23.33
N ILE A 109 7.41 26.19 22.06
CA ILE A 109 7.22 25.17 21.04
C ILE A 109 8.61 24.68 20.60
N TRP A 110 8.81 23.39 20.73
CA TRP A 110 10.00 22.71 20.27
C TRP A 110 9.66 21.84 19.07
N VAL A 111 10.31 22.13 17.95
CA VAL A 111 10.10 21.42 16.70
C VAL A 111 11.27 20.48 16.45
N ASP A 112 11.01 19.23 16.07
CA ASP A 112 12.06 18.28 15.73
C ASP A 112 12.74 18.65 14.38
N HIS A 113 13.77 17.88 14.00
CA HIS A 113 14.54 18.16 12.77
C HIS A 113 13.79 17.80 11.47
N LEU A 114 12.69 17.07 11.55
CA LEU A 114 11.92 16.57 10.41
C LEU A 114 10.54 17.19 10.32
N SER A 115 10.22 18.10 11.23
CA SER A 115 8.96 18.80 11.30
C SER A 115 9.13 20.31 11.19
N ALA A 116 8.06 20.99 10.86
CA ALA A 116 7.91 22.42 10.97
C ALA A 116 6.61 22.74 11.71
N ALA A 117 6.49 23.93 12.24
CA ALA A 117 5.28 24.39 12.89
C ALA A 117 4.87 25.76 12.37
N VAL A 118 3.59 25.95 12.22
CA VAL A 118 3.01 27.23 11.81
C VAL A 118 2.20 27.79 12.98
N LEU A 119 2.48 29.03 13.35
CA LEU A 119 1.78 29.75 14.39
C LEU A 119 0.75 30.69 13.82
N ARG A 120 -0.35 30.86 14.55
CA ARG A 120 -1.37 31.83 14.20
C ARG A 120 -1.90 32.52 15.47
N THR A 121 -2.40 33.72 15.28
CA THR A 121 -3.35 34.37 16.18
C THR A 121 -4.78 33.99 15.80
N ASP A 122 -5.76 34.55 16.45
CA ASP A 122 -7.17 34.34 16.05
C ASP A 122 -7.48 34.96 14.67
N ARG A 123 -6.67 35.89 14.19
CA ARG A 123 -6.89 36.63 12.94
C ARG A 123 -5.99 36.14 11.80
N ASP A 124 -4.69 35.98 12.07
CA ASP A 124 -3.69 35.79 11.00
C ASP A 124 -2.63 34.75 11.38
N PHE A 125 -1.98 34.20 10.37
CA PHE A 125 -0.75 33.44 10.54
C PHE A 125 0.41 34.38 10.87
N THR A 126 1.10 34.16 11.97
CA THR A 126 2.14 35.08 12.47
C THR A 126 3.52 34.68 11.98
N ARG A 127 3.91 33.44 12.17
CA ARG A 127 5.26 32.97 11.78
C ARG A 127 5.32 31.44 11.65
N THR A 128 6.39 30.99 11.00
CA THR A 128 6.74 29.57 10.88
C THR A 128 7.97 29.29 11.72
N ILE A 129 7.96 28.17 12.41
CA ILE A 129 9.09 27.62 13.13
C ILE A 129 9.72 26.53 12.26
N LEU A 130 10.99 26.71 11.96
CA LEU A 130 11.74 25.78 11.10
C LEU A 130 12.24 24.56 11.88
N PRO A 131 12.70 23.50 11.20
CA PRO A 131 13.21 22.30 11.80
C PRO A 131 14.31 22.54 12.83
N GLY A 132 14.25 21.81 13.94
CA GLY A 132 15.24 21.90 15.01
C GLY A 132 15.25 23.21 15.79
N GLN A 133 14.26 24.09 15.55
CA GLN A 133 14.15 25.36 16.25
C GLN A 133 13.24 25.25 17.46
N LEU A 134 13.56 26.08 18.43
CA LEU A 134 12.74 26.36 19.59
C LEU A 134 12.21 27.78 19.45
N ALA A 135 10.91 27.94 19.62
CA ALA A 135 10.27 29.25 19.59
C ALA A 135 9.39 29.49 20.81
N PHE A 136 9.39 30.73 21.24
CA PHE A 136 8.48 31.21 22.26
C PHE A 136 7.24 31.78 21.59
N THR A 137 6.08 31.40 22.06
CA THR A 137 4.81 31.96 21.58
C THR A 137 4.53 33.30 22.27
N ASP A 138 4.07 34.26 21.50
CA ASP A 138 3.59 35.52 22.04
C ASP A 138 2.16 35.40 22.60
N PRO A 139 1.73 36.34 23.46
CA PRO A 139 0.36 36.33 23.95
C PRO A 139 -0.66 36.29 22.80
N GLY A 140 -1.54 35.31 22.79
CA GLY A 140 -2.54 35.10 21.73
C GLY A 140 -2.06 34.27 20.55
N GLU A 141 -0.77 33.95 20.44
CA GLU A 141 -0.28 32.96 19.47
C GLU A 141 -0.60 31.56 19.90
N ARG A 142 -1.00 30.73 18.93
CA ARG A 142 -1.23 29.30 19.10
C ARG A 142 -0.64 28.51 17.95
N LEU A 143 -0.33 27.26 18.18
CA LEU A 143 0.03 26.35 17.12
C LEU A 143 -1.18 26.15 16.19
N ALA A 144 -1.00 26.55 14.92
CA ALA A 144 -2.01 26.32 13.91
C ALA A 144 -1.97 24.87 13.43
N GLU A 145 -0.77 24.43 13.02
CA GLU A 145 -0.53 23.09 12.50
C GLU A 145 0.94 22.71 12.60
N GLY A 146 1.20 21.43 12.87
CA GLY A 146 2.51 20.82 12.68
C GLY A 146 2.57 20.18 11.28
N LEU A 147 3.71 20.30 10.62
CA LEU A 147 3.92 19.82 9.26
C LEU A 147 5.08 18.84 9.24
N ASP A 148 4.87 17.65 8.70
CA ASP A 148 5.94 16.68 8.44
C ASP A 148 6.62 17.01 7.11
N LEU A 149 7.93 17.18 7.13
CA LEU A 149 8.75 17.58 5.98
C LEU A 149 9.34 16.39 5.21
N ARG A 150 9.10 15.18 5.67
CA ARG A 150 9.54 13.98 4.96
C ARG A 150 8.76 13.83 3.66
N ARG A 151 9.27 12.97 2.80
CA ARG A 151 8.50 12.46 1.68
C ARG A 151 7.30 11.72 2.22
N GLN A 152 6.12 12.21 1.89
CA GLN A 152 4.87 11.59 2.27
C GLN A 152 4.34 10.73 1.14
N ARG A 153 3.64 9.69 1.51
CA ARG A 153 2.96 8.78 0.60
C ARG A 153 1.53 8.59 1.05
N ARG A 154 0.62 8.81 0.15
CA ARG A 154 -0.80 8.53 0.34
C ARG A 154 -1.24 7.50 -0.68
N SER A 155 -2.05 6.55 -0.26
CA SER A 155 -2.59 5.51 -1.14
C SER A 155 -4.06 5.29 -0.85
N LEU A 156 -4.78 5.02 -1.91
CA LEU A 156 -6.18 4.60 -1.89
C LEU A 156 -6.23 3.24 -2.56
N GLN A 157 -6.72 2.24 -1.84
CA GLN A 157 -6.86 0.89 -2.39
C GLN A 157 -8.13 0.76 -3.22
N SER A 158 -8.11 -0.10 -4.21
CA SER A 158 -9.26 -0.48 -5.02
C SER A 158 -10.18 -1.42 -4.22
N SER A 159 -10.82 -0.92 -3.17
CA SER A 159 -11.87 -1.70 -2.51
C SER A 159 -13.23 -1.21 -3.00
N PRO A 160 -14.11 -2.08 -3.48
CA PRO A 160 -15.51 -1.70 -3.64
C PRO A 160 -16.02 -1.26 -2.27
N PRO A 161 -16.75 -0.14 -2.18
CA PRO A 161 -17.32 0.29 -0.92
C PRO A 161 -18.25 -0.82 -0.41
N PRO A 162 -18.15 -1.20 0.88
CA PRO A 162 -19.05 -2.21 1.43
C PRO A 162 -20.50 -1.75 1.24
N ALA A 163 -21.35 -2.68 0.84
CA ALA A 163 -22.76 -2.42 0.59
C ALA A 163 -23.39 -1.76 1.84
N GLY A 164 -23.98 -0.56 1.67
CA GLY A 164 -24.58 0.19 2.76
C GLY A 164 -23.73 1.33 3.33
N THR A 165 -22.55 1.60 2.77
CA THR A 165 -21.74 2.75 3.19
C THR A 165 -22.42 4.07 2.80
N PRO A 166 -22.63 5.01 3.74
CA PRO A 166 -23.26 6.28 3.42
C PRO A 166 -22.45 7.07 2.39
N ALA A 167 -23.14 7.85 1.55
CA ALA A 167 -22.58 8.61 0.44
C ALA A 167 -21.38 9.52 0.79
N THR A 168 -21.29 9.96 2.05
CA THR A 168 -20.16 10.75 2.58
C THR A 168 -18.84 9.99 2.59
N ALA A 169 -18.85 8.66 2.68
CA ALA A 169 -17.64 7.84 2.58
C ALA A 169 -17.23 7.51 1.13
N GLN A 170 -18.14 7.75 0.17
CA GLN A 170 -17.87 7.54 -1.26
C GLN A 170 -17.00 8.64 -1.89
N GLU A 171 -16.83 9.79 -1.23
CA GLU A 171 -16.03 10.90 -1.79
C GLU A 171 -14.57 10.56 -2.03
N VAL A 172 -14.03 9.53 -1.39
CA VAL A 172 -12.63 9.09 -1.55
C VAL A 172 -12.56 7.70 -2.21
N SER A 173 -13.55 7.33 -3.00
CA SER A 173 -13.50 6.10 -3.78
C SER A 173 -12.65 6.31 -5.04
N SER A 174 -11.80 5.33 -5.38
CA SER A 174 -11.04 5.29 -6.64
C SER A 174 -11.91 4.90 -7.85
N MET A 175 -13.20 4.77 -7.67
CA MET A 175 -14.13 4.37 -8.73
C MET A 175 -14.22 5.46 -9.80
N ALA A 176 -14.01 5.08 -11.05
CA ALA A 176 -14.15 5.89 -12.26
C ALA A 176 -15.08 5.16 -13.22
N VAL A 177 -15.70 5.90 -14.13
CA VAL A 177 -16.62 5.33 -15.13
C VAL A 177 -15.98 5.47 -16.49
N THR A 178 -15.86 4.38 -17.25
CA THR A 178 -15.33 4.37 -18.60
C THR A 178 -16.28 5.10 -19.56
N ARG A 179 -15.80 5.35 -20.80
CA ARG A 179 -16.63 5.92 -21.88
C ARG A 179 -17.90 5.10 -22.11
N ASP A 180 -17.83 3.81 -21.90
CA ASP A 180 -18.96 2.87 -22.12
C ASP A 180 -19.92 2.78 -20.91
N GLY A 181 -19.70 3.58 -19.86
CA GLY A 181 -20.55 3.63 -18.68
C GLY A 181 -20.22 2.57 -17.61
N ILE A 182 -19.13 1.83 -17.74
CA ILE A 182 -18.78 0.73 -16.85
C ILE A 182 -17.86 1.25 -15.73
N PRO A 183 -18.19 1.00 -14.45
CA PRO A 183 -17.36 1.44 -13.34
C PRO A 183 -16.08 0.59 -13.22
N ILE A 184 -14.94 1.25 -13.08
CA ILE A 184 -13.64 0.63 -12.82
C ILE A 184 -13.03 1.29 -11.59
N SER A 185 -12.40 0.52 -10.71
CA SER A 185 -11.62 1.03 -9.60
C SER A 185 -10.14 0.66 -9.76
N ALA A 186 -9.25 1.46 -9.17
CA ALA A 186 -7.81 1.19 -9.21
C ALA A 186 -7.15 1.59 -7.89
N SER A 187 -6.01 0.99 -7.60
CA SER A 187 -5.16 1.40 -6.47
C SER A 187 -4.36 2.62 -6.87
N LEU A 188 -4.65 3.75 -6.23
CA LEU A 188 -4.00 5.03 -6.50
C LEU A 188 -2.98 5.32 -5.42
N ARG A 189 -1.81 5.80 -5.82
CA ARG A 189 -0.73 6.14 -4.91
C ARG A 189 -0.07 7.43 -5.35
N VAL A 190 0.14 8.33 -4.42
CA VAL A 190 0.86 9.58 -4.65
C VAL A 190 1.95 9.78 -3.63
N SER A 191 3.13 10.18 -4.11
CA SER A 191 4.26 10.58 -3.28
C SER A 191 4.52 12.07 -3.47
N PHE A 192 4.62 12.81 -2.39
CA PHE A 192 4.79 14.25 -2.43
C PHE A 192 5.65 14.76 -1.27
N VAL A 193 6.06 16.01 -1.38
CA VAL A 193 6.88 16.71 -0.38
C VAL A 193 6.43 18.18 -0.35
N LEU A 194 6.64 18.84 0.79
CA LEU A 194 6.51 20.29 0.85
C LEU A 194 7.67 20.96 0.09
N GLU A 195 7.37 22.03 -0.62
CA GLU A 195 8.33 22.77 -1.45
C GLU A 195 9.55 23.18 -0.63
N ARG A 196 10.71 22.81 -1.14
CA ARG A 196 12.00 23.12 -0.51
C ARG A 196 12.54 24.44 -1.06
N ARG A 197 13.20 25.19 -0.21
CA ARG A 197 13.99 26.33 -0.65
C ARG A 197 15.06 25.85 -1.64
N PRO A 198 15.25 26.52 -2.78
CA PRO A 198 16.35 26.16 -3.66
C PRO A 198 17.65 26.21 -2.88
N PRO A 199 18.61 25.29 -3.15
CA PRO A 199 19.88 25.27 -2.44
C PRO A 199 20.54 26.63 -2.60
N PHE A 200 20.98 27.21 -1.46
CA PHE A 200 21.70 28.46 -1.45
C PHE A 200 22.88 28.39 -2.40
N LYS A 201 23.12 29.48 -3.17
CA LYS A 201 24.35 29.62 -3.96
C LYS A 201 25.54 29.36 -3.03
N ARG A 202 26.38 28.39 -3.39
CA ARG A 202 27.62 28.04 -2.69
C ARG A 202 28.41 29.32 -2.36
N GLY A 203 28.61 29.62 -1.10
CA GLY A 203 29.42 30.79 -0.67
C GLY A 203 28.96 31.46 0.62
N THR A 204 27.82 31.15 1.18
CA THR A 204 27.38 31.66 2.48
C THR A 204 27.67 30.64 3.58
N ILE A 205 28.34 31.09 4.63
CA ILE A 205 29.02 30.37 5.72
C ILE A 205 28.15 29.44 6.60
N ALA A 206 26.87 29.29 6.30
CA ALA A 206 26.04 28.34 7.02
C ALA A 206 25.44 27.36 6.01
N ASP A 207 25.92 26.10 6.05
CA ASP A 207 25.23 24.99 5.38
C ASP A 207 23.77 25.00 5.81
N PRO A 208 22.82 25.21 4.89
CA PRO A 208 21.43 25.11 5.26
C PRO A 208 21.17 23.67 5.72
N PRO A 209 20.33 23.49 6.74
CA PRO A 209 19.94 22.15 7.15
C PRO A 209 19.46 21.37 5.94
N PRO A 210 19.71 20.05 5.85
CA PRO A 210 19.41 19.22 4.67
C PRO A 210 17.93 19.26 4.26
N ILE A 211 17.07 19.74 5.17
CA ILE A 211 15.66 19.97 4.93
C ILE A 211 15.34 21.44 5.26
N SER A 212 15.40 22.29 4.25
CA SER A 212 15.02 23.71 4.37
C SER A 212 13.73 23.96 3.61
N PRO A 213 12.57 23.91 4.29
CA PRO A 213 11.30 24.22 3.65
C PRO A 213 11.19 25.74 3.40
N SER A 214 10.44 26.10 2.39
CA SER A 214 10.06 27.48 2.14
C SER A 214 9.04 27.95 3.20
N ALA A 215 9.32 29.01 3.93
CA ALA A 215 8.39 29.53 4.93
C ALA A 215 7.00 29.91 4.32
N PRO A 216 6.92 30.53 3.14
CA PRO A 216 5.65 30.72 2.46
C PRO A 216 4.91 29.43 2.13
N ALA A 217 5.63 28.37 1.68
CA ALA A 217 5.02 27.08 1.40
C ALA A 217 4.44 26.41 2.67
N LEU A 218 5.12 26.54 3.81
CA LEU A 218 4.61 26.04 5.10
C LEU A 218 3.33 26.78 5.51
N GLN A 219 3.29 28.10 5.37
CA GLN A 219 2.10 28.88 5.66
C GLN A 219 0.95 28.52 4.69
N ALA A 220 1.26 28.38 3.41
CA ALA A 220 0.29 27.98 2.41
C ALA A 220 -0.29 26.58 2.69
N ALA A 221 0.55 25.61 3.05
CA ALA A 221 0.08 24.28 3.44
C ALA A 221 -0.82 24.33 4.67
N ALA A 222 -0.42 25.07 5.71
CA ALA A 222 -1.21 25.22 6.93
C ALA A 222 -2.52 25.99 6.72
N SER A 223 -2.53 27.00 5.81
CA SER A 223 -3.72 27.76 5.44
C SER A 223 -4.65 27.00 4.50
N GLY A 224 -4.11 26.02 3.82
CA GLY A 224 -4.73 25.30 2.72
C GLY A 224 -5.87 24.36 3.09
N ARG A 225 -6.45 24.48 4.26
CA ARG A 225 -7.68 23.78 4.62
C ARG A 225 -8.82 24.27 3.72
N VAL A 226 -9.03 23.57 2.63
CA VAL A 226 -10.21 23.78 1.79
C VAL A 226 -11.43 23.42 2.63
N VAL A 227 -12.26 24.40 2.87
CA VAL A 227 -13.55 24.22 3.55
C VAL A 227 -14.50 23.63 2.49
N ALA A 228 -14.57 22.32 2.39
CA ALA A 228 -15.77 21.70 1.89
C ALA A 228 -16.76 21.72 3.05
N TRP A 229 -17.71 22.61 3.02
CA TRP A 229 -18.86 22.92 3.86
C TRP A 229 -18.92 22.41 5.33
N GLU A 230 -18.36 21.22 5.67
CA GLU A 230 -18.35 20.67 7.02
C GLU A 230 -17.03 20.00 7.43
N ASP A 231 -16.19 19.53 6.48
CA ASP A 231 -14.94 18.85 6.79
C ASP A 231 -13.71 19.60 6.29
N ARG A 232 -12.79 19.87 7.22
CA ARG A 232 -11.50 20.46 6.90
C ARG A 232 -10.58 19.40 6.36
N LEU A 233 -10.42 19.38 5.04
CA LEU A 233 -9.48 18.48 4.40
C LEU A 233 -8.05 18.78 4.87
N PRO A 234 -7.33 17.82 5.44
CA PRO A 234 -5.92 18.01 5.74
C PRO A 234 -5.14 18.23 4.43
N TRP A 235 -4.17 19.14 4.47
CA TRP A 235 -3.35 19.47 3.32
C TRP A 235 -2.69 18.23 2.69
N SER A 236 -2.39 17.21 3.49
CA SER A 236 -1.76 15.96 3.07
C SER A 236 -2.66 15.07 2.20
N ASP A 237 -3.96 15.29 2.19
CA ASP A 237 -4.90 14.48 1.43
C ASP A 237 -5.29 15.13 0.10
N LEU A 238 -4.99 16.43 -0.07
CA LEU A 238 -5.23 17.16 -1.31
C LEU A 238 -4.57 16.51 -2.53
N PRO A 239 -3.28 16.08 -2.49
CA PRO A 239 -2.66 15.44 -3.65
C PRO A 239 -3.39 14.18 -4.11
N LEU A 240 -3.85 13.35 -3.17
CA LEU A 240 -4.56 12.13 -3.48
C LEU A 240 -5.93 12.42 -4.11
N ARG A 241 -6.65 13.41 -3.61
CA ARG A 241 -7.94 13.83 -4.22
C ARG A 241 -7.78 14.29 -5.65
N LEU A 242 -6.77 15.10 -5.93
CA LEU A 242 -6.49 15.53 -7.31
C LEU A 242 -6.14 14.37 -8.22
N VAL A 243 -5.38 13.39 -7.73
CA VAL A 243 -5.09 12.15 -8.49
C VAL A 243 -6.38 11.38 -8.78
N VAL A 244 -7.30 11.27 -7.81
CA VAL A 244 -8.61 10.61 -8.00
C VAL A 244 -9.44 11.35 -9.05
N GLU A 245 -9.48 12.69 -9.01
CA GLU A 245 -10.23 13.49 -9.97
C GLU A 245 -9.68 13.32 -11.39
N LEU A 246 -8.35 13.40 -11.55
CA LEU A 246 -7.71 13.20 -12.84
C LEU A 246 -7.86 11.75 -13.34
N TRP A 247 -7.76 10.76 -12.46
CA TRP A 247 -8.06 9.37 -12.80
C TRP A 247 -9.46 9.23 -13.39
N ARG A 248 -10.46 9.80 -12.72
CA ARG A 248 -11.85 9.79 -13.20
C ARG A 248 -12.01 10.51 -14.53
N GLU A 249 -11.30 11.63 -14.73
CA GLU A 249 -11.33 12.39 -15.98
C GLU A 249 -10.75 11.57 -17.13
N PHE A 250 -9.56 11.00 -16.96
CA PHE A 250 -8.90 10.24 -18.03
C PHE A 250 -9.59 8.91 -18.34
N VAL A 251 -10.13 8.21 -17.34
CA VAL A 251 -10.85 6.95 -17.58
C VAL A 251 -12.09 7.15 -18.45
N LYS A 252 -12.77 8.29 -18.35
CA LYS A 252 -13.92 8.62 -19.21
C LYS A 252 -13.61 8.63 -20.70
N ASP A 253 -12.37 8.89 -21.07
CA ASP A 253 -11.95 8.95 -22.47
C ASP A 253 -11.63 7.57 -23.05
N HIS A 254 -11.45 6.56 -22.19
CA HIS A 254 -11.09 5.20 -22.58
C HIS A 254 -12.31 4.25 -22.58
N PRO A 255 -12.46 3.42 -23.62
CA PRO A 255 -13.45 2.34 -23.63
C PRO A 255 -12.99 1.20 -22.71
N LEU A 256 -13.92 0.34 -22.30
CA LEU A 256 -13.62 -0.83 -21.50
C LEU A 256 -12.62 -1.78 -22.18
N ASP A 257 -12.66 -1.88 -23.50
CA ASP A 257 -11.79 -2.79 -24.27
C ASP A 257 -10.30 -2.51 -24.09
N ASP A 258 -9.91 -1.24 -23.90
CA ASP A 258 -8.52 -0.88 -23.61
C ASP A 258 -8.03 -1.51 -22.29
N PHE A 259 -8.92 -1.57 -21.28
CA PHE A 259 -8.59 -2.18 -19.97
C PHE A 259 -8.64 -3.71 -20.00
N LEU A 260 -9.40 -4.29 -20.94
CA LEU A 260 -9.47 -5.74 -21.12
C LEU A 260 -8.29 -6.28 -21.93
N SER A 261 -7.95 -5.58 -23.01
CA SER A 261 -6.91 -6.03 -23.95
C SER A 261 -5.51 -5.78 -23.42
N HIS A 262 -5.25 -4.60 -22.86
CA HIS A 262 -3.91 -4.17 -22.41
C HIS A 262 -3.97 -3.42 -21.07
N PRO A 263 -4.44 -4.05 -19.98
CA PRO A 263 -4.71 -3.36 -18.72
C PRO A 263 -3.50 -2.62 -18.16
N ALA A 264 -2.33 -3.25 -18.16
CA ALA A 264 -1.11 -2.64 -17.64
C ALA A 264 -0.63 -1.44 -18.47
N ALA A 265 -0.72 -1.53 -19.81
CA ALA A 265 -0.30 -0.46 -20.71
C ALA A 265 -1.23 0.75 -20.63
N THR A 266 -2.55 0.50 -20.60
CA THR A 266 -3.56 1.56 -20.48
C THR A 266 -3.43 2.30 -19.16
N VAL A 267 -3.31 1.56 -18.05
CA VAL A 267 -3.13 2.17 -16.71
C VAL A 267 -1.82 2.94 -16.63
N ALA A 268 -0.72 2.42 -17.20
CA ALA A 268 0.56 3.13 -17.23
C ALA A 268 0.50 4.41 -18.08
N ALA A 269 -0.22 4.39 -19.20
CA ALA A 269 -0.44 5.58 -20.02
C ALA A 269 -1.22 6.65 -19.27
N ILE A 270 -2.31 6.27 -18.60
CA ILE A 270 -3.11 7.18 -17.74
C ILE A 270 -2.25 7.72 -16.60
N ALA A 271 -1.50 6.86 -15.90
CA ALA A 271 -0.59 7.29 -14.83
C ALA A 271 0.43 8.32 -15.34
N GLY A 272 1.00 8.10 -16.52
CA GLY A 272 1.91 9.04 -17.19
C GLY A 272 1.24 10.38 -17.47
N GLN A 273 0.02 10.38 -17.98
CA GLN A 273 -0.76 11.61 -18.24
C GLN A 273 -1.08 12.36 -16.94
N VAL A 274 -1.51 11.65 -15.89
CA VAL A 274 -1.76 12.23 -14.56
C VAL A 274 -0.47 12.82 -13.98
N GLN A 275 0.63 12.09 -14.08
CA GLN A 275 1.93 12.57 -13.62
C GLN A 275 2.40 13.79 -14.40
N GLU A 276 2.29 13.79 -15.73
CA GLU A 276 2.61 14.94 -16.56
C GLU A 276 1.76 16.16 -16.16
N ARG A 277 0.47 15.97 -15.92
CA ARG A 277 -0.45 17.05 -15.55
C ARG A 277 -0.16 17.63 -14.16
N LEU A 278 0.31 16.84 -13.22
CA LEU A 278 0.61 17.25 -11.84
C LEU A 278 2.06 17.73 -11.64
N VAL A 279 3.02 17.14 -12.37
CA VAL A 279 4.46 17.38 -12.19
C VAL A 279 5.00 18.36 -13.22
N ALA A 280 4.46 18.38 -14.44
CA ALA A 280 4.96 19.17 -15.55
C ALA A 280 4.78 20.68 -15.35
N GLY A 281 5.63 21.20 -14.53
CA GLY A 281 5.91 22.63 -14.41
C GLY A 281 7.16 23.06 -15.15
N GLY A 282 7.58 22.31 -16.14
CA GLY A 282 8.73 22.61 -17.01
C GLY A 282 8.39 23.58 -18.13
N GLY A 283 8.42 24.88 -17.86
CA GLY A 283 8.87 25.85 -18.83
C GLY A 283 7.93 26.33 -19.93
N ARG A 284 6.61 26.14 -19.90
CA ARG A 284 5.72 26.81 -20.87
C ARG A 284 4.37 27.25 -20.27
N ALA A 285 4.23 28.51 -20.29
CA ALA A 285 3.18 29.54 -20.45
C ALA A 285 1.84 29.41 -19.71
N GLU A 286 1.26 28.27 -19.43
CA GLU A 286 0.03 28.16 -18.63
C GLU A 286 0.13 26.95 -17.72
N LEU A 287 0.45 27.20 -16.46
CA LEU A 287 0.32 26.21 -15.40
C LEU A 287 -1.14 25.76 -15.38
N ARG A 288 -1.39 24.49 -15.62
CA ARG A 288 -2.72 23.93 -15.48
C ARG A 288 -3.23 24.18 -14.06
N ASP A 289 -4.51 24.33 -13.90
CA ASP A 289 -5.11 24.75 -12.63
C ASP A 289 -4.73 23.87 -11.45
N GLU A 290 -4.59 22.55 -11.67
CA GLU A 290 -4.20 21.60 -10.61
C GLU A 290 -2.75 21.81 -10.15
N THR A 291 -1.84 22.00 -11.10
CA THR A 291 -0.42 22.26 -10.77
C THR A 291 -0.27 23.62 -10.07
N ARG A 292 -1.04 24.61 -10.50
CA ARG A 292 -1.09 25.94 -9.86
C ARG A 292 -1.60 25.81 -8.43
N LEU A 293 -2.71 25.08 -8.22
CA LEU A 293 -3.28 24.85 -6.90
C LEU A 293 -2.29 24.18 -5.95
N LEU A 294 -1.59 23.15 -6.40
CA LEU A 294 -0.58 22.46 -5.59
C LEU A 294 0.59 23.38 -5.22
N ARG A 295 1.07 24.18 -6.17
CA ARG A 295 2.15 25.15 -5.92
C ARG A 295 1.71 26.26 -4.98
N GLU A 296 0.52 26.79 -5.15
CA GLU A 296 -0.06 27.78 -4.23
C GLU A 296 -0.18 27.24 -2.80
N ARG A 297 -0.30 25.91 -2.66
CA ARG A 297 -0.32 25.20 -1.36
C ARG A 297 1.07 24.73 -0.92
N GLY A 298 2.12 25.06 -1.66
CA GLY A 298 3.49 24.66 -1.34
C GLY A 298 3.74 23.14 -1.41
N ILE A 299 2.95 22.41 -2.21
CA ILE A 299 3.05 20.95 -2.35
C ILE A 299 3.71 20.64 -3.70
N GLN A 300 4.72 19.80 -3.68
CA GLN A 300 5.40 19.27 -4.86
C GLN A 300 5.14 17.77 -4.98
N ILE A 301 4.52 17.34 -6.07
CA ILE A 301 4.35 15.93 -6.40
C ILE A 301 5.69 15.38 -6.91
N LEU A 302 6.06 14.21 -6.42
CA LEU A 302 7.28 13.50 -6.82
C LEU A 302 6.96 12.35 -7.76
N ASP A 303 5.87 11.61 -7.46
CA ASP A 303 5.55 10.38 -8.15
C ASP A 303 4.06 10.05 -7.99
N VAL A 304 3.46 9.55 -9.06
CA VAL A 304 2.09 9.03 -9.07
C VAL A 304 2.11 7.62 -9.65
N ALA A 305 1.55 6.67 -8.94
CA ALA A 305 1.39 5.31 -9.41
C ALA A 305 -0.09 4.93 -9.38
N ILE A 306 -0.55 4.33 -10.45
CA ILE A 306 -1.89 3.75 -10.59
C ILE A 306 -1.66 2.27 -10.89
N GLU A 307 -2.24 1.40 -10.09
CA GLU A 307 -1.98 -0.03 -10.15
C GLU A 307 -3.30 -0.79 -9.98
N ASP A 308 -3.32 -2.02 -10.45
CA ASP A 308 -4.35 -3.01 -10.15
C ASP A 308 -5.79 -2.55 -10.48
N PRO A 309 -6.12 -2.35 -11.76
CA PRO A 309 -7.46 -1.98 -12.15
C PRO A 309 -8.43 -3.14 -11.88
N GLN A 310 -9.44 -2.89 -11.07
CA GLN A 310 -10.47 -3.84 -10.70
C GLN A 310 -11.73 -3.57 -11.50
N LEU A 311 -12.22 -4.59 -12.15
CA LEU A 311 -13.49 -4.58 -12.88
C LEU A 311 -14.62 -5.06 -11.96
N PRO A 312 -15.88 -4.70 -12.22
CA PRO A 312 -17.02 -5.28 -11.54
C PRO A 312 -17.03 -6.82 -11.66
N GLU A 313 -17.52 -7.47 -10.64
CA GLU A 313 -17.57 -8.95 -10.57
C GLU A 313 -18.34 -9.56 -11.75
N GLU A 314 -19.44 -8.95 -12.13
CA GLU A 314 -20.26 -9.35 -13.29
C GLU A 314 -19.44 -9.38 -14.60
N ILE A 315 -18.61 -8.38 -14.83
CA ILE A 315 -17.73 -8.32 -16.01
C ILE A 315 -16.61 -9.36 -15.93
N GLN A 316 -16.09 -9.61 -14.72
CA GLN A 316 -15.07 -10.65 -14.52
C GLN A 316 -15.64 -12.04 -14.78
N GLU A 317 -16.87 -12.32 -14.33
CA GLU A 317 -17.57 -13.56 -14.57
C GLU A 317 -17.86 -13.76 -16.06
N GLU A 318 -18.40 -12.75 -16.75
CA GLU A 318 -18.62 -12.79 -18.20
C GLU A 318 -17.34 -13.04 -18.98
N ARG A 319 -16.26 -12.38 -18.59
CA ARG A 319 -14.94 -12.60 -19.18
C ARG A 319 -14.44 -14.03 -18.96
N LEU A 320 -14.66 -14.58 -17.78
CA LEU A 320 -14.30 -15.96 -17.44
C LEU A 320 -15.12 -16.92 -18.30
N HIS A 321 -16.43 -16.71 -18.46
CA HIS A 321 -17.30 -17.48 -19.33
C HIS A 321 -16.85 -17.41 -20.79
N ALA A 322 -16.64 -16.21 -21.32
CA ALA A 322 -16.17 -16.03 -22.70
C ALA A 322 -14.79 -16.66 -22.94
N TRP A 323 -13.90 -16.62 -21.92
CA TRP A 323 -12.62 -17.32 -21.98
C TRP A 323 -12.82 -18.85 -22.01
N PHE A 324 -13.69 -19.36 -21.15
CA PHE A 324 -14.03 -20.79 -21.07
C PHE A 324 -14.58 -21.30 -22.38
N ASP A 325 -15.54 -20.58 -22.97
CA ASP A 325 -16.16 -20.93 -24.27
C ASP A 325 -15.13 -20.94 -25.40
N ARG A 326 -14.22 -19.98 -25.41
CA ARG A 326 -13.15 -19.90 -26.41
C ARG A 326 -12.16 -21.07 -26.30
N TRP A 327 -11.89 -21.56 -25.09
CA TRP A 327 -10.96 -22.65 -24.86
C TRP A 327 -11.64 -24.03 -24.87
N ALA A 328 -12.89 -24.15 -24.44
CA ALA A 328 -13.62 -25.40 -24.39
C ALA A 328 -13.82 -26.00 -25.77
N GLY A 329 -14.13 -25.19 -26.78
CA GLY A 329 -14.31 -25.63 -28.16
C GLY A 329 -13.09 -26.34 -28.76
N PRO A 330 -11.91 -25.72 -28.84
CA PRO A 330 -10.68 -26.33 -29.32
C PRO A 330 -10.25 -27.57 -28.52
N VAL A 331 -10.41 -27.55 -27.20
CA VAL A 331 -10.04 -28.69 -26.34
C VAL A 331 -10.96 -29.88 -26.59
N GLN A 332 -12.29 -29.66 -26.71
CA GLN A 332 -13.24 -30.70 -27.04
C GLN A 332 -12.98 -31.27 -28.44
N GLN A 333 -12.64 -30.41 -29.42
CA GLN A 333 -12.27 -30.87 -30.74
C GLN A 333 -11.02 -31.76 -30.71
N GLN A 334 -9.95 -31.33 -30.02
CA GLN A 334 -8.72 -32.12 -29.87
C GLN A 334 -8.96 -33.46 -29.15
N LEU A 335 -9.81 -33.47 -28.11
CA LEU A 335 -10.22 -34.68 -27.43
C LEU A 335 -10.97 -35.60 -28.38
N GLY A 336 -11.91 -35.09 -29.15
CA GLY A 336 -12.67 -35.86 -30.16
C GLY A 336 -11.76 -36.43 -31.24
N GLU A 337 -10.79 -35.68 -31.71
CA GLU A 337 -9.79 -36.14 -32.68
C GLU A 337 -8.90 -37.22 -32.08
N ALA A 338 -8.42 -37.06 -30.84
CA ALA A 338 -7.61 -38.04 -30.14
C ALA A 338 -8.38 -39.34 -29.91
N GLU A 339 -9.63 -39.29 -29.46
CA GLU A 339 -10.48 -40.47 -29.30
C GLU A 339 -10.78 -41.18 -30.65
N SER A 340 -10.96 -40.38 -31.70
CA SER A 340 -11.14 -40.90 -33.05
C SER A 340 -9.90 -41.68 -33.53
N GLN A 341 -8.72 -41.08 -33.36
CA GLN A 341 -7.45 -41.73 -33.67
C GLN A 341 -7.20 -42.99 -32.84
N LEU A 342 -7.58 -43.01 -31.58
CA LEU A 342 -7.45 -44.15 -30.68
C LEU A 342 -8.37 -45.28 -31.10
N ARG A 343 -9.61 -44.97 -31.48
CA ARG A 343 -10.55 -45.95 -32.04
C ARG A 343 -10.08 -46.52 -33.38
N GLU A 344 -9.55 -45.66 -34.27
CA GLU A 344 -9.00 -46.13 -35.54
C GLU A 344 -7.75 -47.00 -35.36
N ALA A 345 -6.81 -46.59 -34.45
CA ALA A 345 -5.67 -47.43 -34.12
C ALA A 345 -6.07 -48.79 -33.50
N GLY A 346 -7.13 -48.78 -32.68
CA GLY A 346 -7.74 -50.03 -32.15
C GLY A 346 -8.22 -50.94 -33.26
N ARG A 347 -9.05 -50.42 -34.19
CA ARG A 347 -9.59 -51.18 -35.34
C ARG A 347 -8.46 -51.70 -36.25
N ARG A 348 -7.42 -50.88 -36.51
CA ARG A 348 -6.28 -51.36 -37.28
C ARG A 348 -5.52 -52.47 -36.59
N GLY A 349 -5.33 -52.33 -35.25
CA GLY A 349 -4.70 -53.36 -34.47
C GLY A 349 -5.46 -54.66 -34.44
N GLU A 350 -6.82 -54.64 -34.35
CA GLU A 350 -7.68 -55.81 -34.42
C GLU A 350 -7.65 -56.47 -35.82
N ALA A 351 -7.68 -55.64 -36.89
CA ALA A 351 -7.56 -56.12 -38.28
C ALA A 351 -6.20 -56.79 -38.53
N GLU A 352 -5.11 -56.19 -38.06
CA GLU A 352 -3.75 -56.78 -38.16
C GLU A 352 -3.63 -58.06 -37.37
N ALA A 353 -4.18 -58.13 -36.13
CA ALA A 353 -4.15 -59.35 -35.33
C ALA A 353 -4.93 -60.48 -35.99
N SER A 354 -6.13 -60.13 -36.54
CA SER A 354 -6.93 -61.09 -37.31
C SER A 354 -6.21 -61.60 -38.55
N ALA A 355 -5.56 -60.69 -39.33
CA ALA A 355 -4.80 -61.08 -40.50
C ALA A 355 -3.60 -61.99 -40.15
N ARG A 356 -2.91 -61.72 -39.06
CA ARG A 356 -1.79 -62.57 -38.56
C ARG A 356 -2.31 -63.93 -38.12
N LEU A 357 -3.49 -63.97 -37.49
CA LEU A 357 -4.11 -65.27 -37.10
C LEU A 357 -4.41 -66.08 -38.36
N ILE A 358 -5.07 -65.51 -39.33
CA ILE A 358 -5.42 -66.17 -40.59
C ILE A 358 -4.16 -66.64 -41.31
N ASP A 359 -3.13 -65.82 -41.38
CA ASP A 359 -1.85 -66.21 -42.04
C ASP A 359 -1.18 -67.36 -41.32
N ARG A 360 -1.13 -67.34 -40.01
CA ARG A 360 -0.53 -68.41 -39.21
C ARG A 360 -1.30 -69.70 -39.29
N LEU A 361 -2.63 -69.65 -39.27
CA LEU A 361 -3.48 -70.81 -39.45
C LEU A 361 -3.34 -71.39 -40.83
N THR A 362 -3.29 -70.58 -41.88
CA THR A 362 -3.09 -71.02 -43.26
C THR A 362 -1.71 -71.60 -43.47
N HIS A 363 -0.65 -71.03 -42.86
CA HIS A 363 0.71 -71.55 -42.98
C HIS A 363 0.83 -72.90 -42.30
N LYS A 364 0.33 -73.07 -41.08
CA LYS A 364 0.33 -74.30 -40.29
C LYS A 364 -0.43 -75.40 -41.06
N ARG A 365 -1.55 -75.03 -41.68
CA ARG A 365 -2.36 -75.93 -42.47
C ARG A 365 -1.66 -76.39 -43.74
N ARG A 366 -0.96 -75.53 -44.47
CA ARG A 366 -0.18 -75.90 -45.61
C ARG A 366 0.96 -76.86 -45.27
N GLN A 367 1.58 -76.74 -44.12
CA GLN A 367 2.61 -77.65 -43.62
C GLN A 367 2.01 -79.05 -43.33
N GLN A 368 0.82 -79.10 -42.65
CA GLN A 368 0.18 -80.36 -42.34
C GLN A 368 -0.30 -81.12 -43.58
N LEU A 369 -0.89 -80.45 -44.55
CA LEU A 369 -1.32 -81.08 -45.80
C LEU A 369 -0.17 -81.61 -46.67
N ARG A 370 1.07 -81.25 -46.38
CA ARG A 370 2.27 -81.82 -47.06
C ARG A 370 2.73 -83.12 -46.43
N LEU A 371 2.25 -83.42 -45.22
CA LEU A 371 2.79 -84.56 -44.42
C LEU A 371 1.79 -85.73 -44.23
N GLU A 372 0.46 -85.47 -44.45
CA GLU A 372 -0.59 -86.49 -44.19
C GLU A 372 -1.64 -86.57 -45.32
N PRO A 373 -2.36 -87.70 -45.49
CA PRO A 373 -3.48 -87.79 -46.40
C PRO A 373 -4.57 -86.77 -45.97
N ALA A 374 -5.24 -86.15 -46.91
CA ALA A 374 -6.21 -85.04 -46.64
C ALA A 374 -7.25 -85.40 -45.61
N PRO A 375 -7.29 -84.74 -44.41
CA PRO A 375 -8.29 -85.03 -43.38
C PRO A 375 -9.69 -84.62 -43.87
N GLY A 376 -10.72 -85.33 -43.33
CA GLY A 376 -12.11 -84.98 -43.63
C GLY A 376 -12.50 -83.56 -43.21
N PRO A 377 -13.60 -83.06 -43.74
CA PRO A 377 -14.02 -81.65 -43.45
C PRO A 377 -14.15 -81.36 -41.94
N ARG A 378 -14.64 -82.31 -41.16
CA ARG A 378 -14.78 -82.24 -39.72
C ARG A 378 -13.43 -82.06 -39.03
N ASP A 379 -12.52 -83.00 -39.33
CA ASP A 379 -11.17 -83.07 -38.75
C ASP A 379 -10.42 -81.78 -39.11
N THR A 380 -10.64 -81.25 -40.33
CA THR A 380 -10.12 -79.95 -40.74
C THR A 380 -10.60 -78.81 -39.87
N LEU A 381 -11.95 -78.79 -39.58
CA LEU A 381 -12.52 -77.78 -38.75
C LEU A 381 -12.05 -77.87 -37.30
N ILE A 382 -11.94 -79.11 -36.74
CA ILE A 382 -11.43 -79.34 -35.42
C ILE A 382 -10.00 -78.81 -35.30
N LEU A 383 -9.13 -79.20 -36.24
CA LEU A 383 -7.74 -78.74 -36.26
C LEU A 383 -7.61 -77.20 -36.35
N VAL A 384 -8.44 -76.53 -37.18
CA VAL A 384 -8.43 -75.07 -37.27
C VAL A 384 -8.88 -74.42 -35.99
N LEU A 385 -9.93 -74.98 -35.31
CA LEU A 385 -10.40 -74.44 -34.05
C LEU A 385 -9.42 -74.71 -32.88
N GLU A 386 -8.74 -75.86 -32.87
CA GLU A 386 -7.69 -76.16 -31.92
C GLU A 386 -6.49 -75.19 -32.07
N ASP A 387 -6.02 -74.98 -33.28
CA ASP A 387 -4.95 -74.04 -33.59
C ASP A 387 -5.35 -72.61 -33.22
N ALA A 388 -6.62 -72.24 -33.51
CA ALA A 388 -7.12 -70.90 -33.11
C ALA A 388 -7.22 -70.77 -31.58
N ALA A 389 -7.68 -71.80 -30.86
CA ALA A 389 -7.77 -71.83 -29.42
C ALA A 389 -6.42 -71.78 -28.73
N GLU A 390 -5.39 -72.35 -29.35
CA GLU A 390 -4.00 -72.31 -28.88
C GLU A 390 -3.34 -70.90 -29.10
N PHE A 391 -3.63 -70.28 -30.24
CA PHE A 391 -3.09 -69.00 -30.63
C PHE A 391 -3.74 -67.80 -29.91
N CYS A 392 -5.02 -67.82 -29.68
CA CYS A 392 -5.75 -66.67 -29.08
C CYS A 392 -5.25 -66.26 -27.71
N PRO A 393 -4.81 -67.13 -26.78
CA PRO A 393 -4.25 -66.71 -25.49
C PRO A 393 -2.87 -66.07 -25.59
N GLU A 394 -2.10 -66.30 -26.62
CA GLU A 394 -0.78 -65.74 -26.84
C GLU A 394 -0.83 -64.27 -27.29
N ASP A 395 -1.93 -63.88 -27.95
CA ASP A 395 -2.14 -62.48 -28.38
C ASP A 395 -3.17 -61.79 -27.48
N ASN A 396 -2.71 -60.82 -26.68
CA ASN A 396 -3.54 -60.07 -25.75
C ASN A 396 -4.80 -59.43 -26.41
N ARG A 397 -4.78 -59.21 -27.73
CA ARG A 397 -5.89 -58.60 -28.46
C ARG A 397 -6.96 -59.61 -28.86
N LEU A 398 -6.61 -60.87 -28.89
CA LEU A 398 -7.49 -61.98 -29.25
C LEU A 398 -7.88 -62.85 -28.06
N ALA A 399 -7.42 -62.53 -26.88
CA ALA A 399 -7.64 -63.31 -25.64
C ALA A 399 -9.13 -63.53 -25.35
N ASP A 400 -9.96 -62.52 -25.64
CA ASP A 400 -11.41 -62.57 -25.43
C ASP A 400 -12.14 -63.56 -26.37
N LEU A 401 -11.53 -63.91 -27.52
CA LEU A 401 -12.07 -64.87 -28.45
C LEU A 401 -11.74 -66.33 -28.05
N ALA A 402 -10.77 -66.56 -27.17
CA ALA A 402 -10.35 -67.88 -26.77
C ALA A 402 -11.50 -68.71 -26.15
N GLY A 403 -12.33 -68.06 -25.33
CA GLY A 403 -13.51 -68.71 -24.71
C GLY A 403 -14.55 -69.19 -25.73
N PRO A 404 -15.05 -68.30 -26.58
CA PRO A 404 -15.99 -68.66 -27.66
C PRO A 404 -15.44 -69.74 -28.60
N ILE A 405 -14.19 -69.64 -29.00
CA ILE A 405 -13.58 -70.64 -29.90
C ILE A 405 -13.49 -72.03 -29.22
N ARG A 406 -13.13 -72.14 -27.98
CA ARG A 406 -13.11 -73.40 -27.20
C ARG A 406 -14.53 -73.97 -27.08
N SER A 407 -15.55 -73.13 -26.84
CA SER A 407 -16.94 -73.56 -26.78
C SER A 407 -17.41 -74.18 -28.10
N VAL A 408 -17.07 -73.52 -29.20
CA VAL A 408 -17.41 -74.03 -30.55
C VAL A 408 -16.64 -75.34 -30.83
N LEU A 409 -15.36 -75.40 -30.43
CA LEU A 409 -14.54 -76.63 -30.58
C LEU A 409 -15.16 -77.80 -29.85
N GLU A 410 -15.57 -77.63 -28.61
CA GLU A 410 -16.22 -78.70 -27.83
C GLU A 410 -17.57 -79.12 -28.46
N GLN A 411 -18.35 -78.17 -28.98
CA GLN A 411 -19.60 -78.48 -29.71
C GLN A 411 -19.34 -79.31 -30.96
N VAL A 412 -18.31 -78.99 -31.72
CA VAL A 412 -17.95 -79.73 -32.96
C VAL A 412 -17.41 -81.08 -32.63
N LYS A 413 -16.64 -81.24 -31.55
CA LYS A 413 -16.15 -82.55 -31.07
C LYS A 413 -17.26 -83.49 -30.56
N ALA A 414 -18.25 -82.90 -29.89
CA ALA A 414 -19.40 -83.64 -29.34
C ALA A 414 -20.42 -84.09 -30.40
N ARG A 415 -20.36 -83.56 -31.59
CA ARG A 415 -21.32 -83.88 -32.64
C ARG A 415 -20.95 -85.18 -33.31
N ASP A 416 -21.95 -86.14 -33.45
CA ASP A 416 -21.78 -87.43 -34.00
C ASP A 416 -21.17 -87.43 -35.42
N PRO A 417 -20.16 -88.29 -35.72
CA PRO A 417 -19.46 -88.25 -37.00
C PRO A 417 -20.37 -88.61 -38.20
N GLU A 418 -21.50 -89.26 -38.01
CA GLU A 418 -22.47 -89.58 -39.09
C GLU A 418 -23.26 -88.40 -39.63
N GLY A 419 -23.32 -87.30 -38.92
CA GLY A 419 -24.02 -86.06 -39.36
C GLY A 419 -23.22 -85.15 -40.23
N TRP A 420 -22.00 -85.42 -40.64
CA TRP A 420 -21.18 -84.55 -41.47
C TRP A 420 -21.23 -84.98 -42.93
N PRO A 421 -21.36 -84.06 -43.90
CA PRO A 421 -21.35 -84.39 -45.32
C PRO A 421 -20.00 -85.09 -45.64
N ARG A 422 -20.10 -86.39 -46.15
CA ARG A 422 -18.93 -87.05 -46.69
C ARG A 422 -18.56 -86.30 -47.96
N GLY A 423 -17.40 -85.67 -48.01
CA GLY A 423 -16.88 -85.06 -49.21
C GLY A 423 -16.73 -86.15 -50.25
N GLU A 424 -17.52 -86.05 -51.32
CA GLU A 424 -17.28 -86.83 -52.52
C GLU A 424 -15.97 -86.30 -53.12
N GLY A 425 -14.96 -87.21 -53.16
CA GLY A 425 -13.59 -86.94 -53.61
C GLY A 425 -13.41 -86.68 -55.05
#